data_5c46a36ca016f6896b5036b5d796ead8
#
_entry.id   5c46a36ca016f6896b5036b5d796ead8
#
_cell.length_a   1.000
_cell.length_b   1.000
_cell.length_c   1.000
_cell.angle_alpha   90.00
_cell.angle_beta   90.00
_cell.angle_gamma   90.00
#
_symmetry.space_group_name_H-M   'P 1'
#
loop_
_entity.id
_entity.type
_entity.pdbx_description
1 polymer ?
#
loop_
_entity_poly.entity_id
_entity_poly.type
_entity_poly.pdbx_seq_one_letter_code
_entity_poly.pdbx_strand_id
1 'polypeptide(L)'
;MSNPVVVEAWRGRRVESAHRGAGAVIDAGGAVVTAFGDIDRPVYPRSAVKALQALPLIESGAADQLRLGAAEIALACASHSGEGTHVATARAMLARVGRNEGALECGAHWPLGERASRALARVGAVPSALHNNCSGKHAGFICFACAQGLDPEGYVAPDHPVQREVASAIANVTEAGLDNETRAIEGCSIPTYAIPLRALAYGFARFGAGQGLEPARARAAARIRAAVAANPAMIAGPGRFDTEVMTILGPRAFTKSGAEGVFCAALPELGLGLAVKADDGAGRAAQTMIAALLDRLGGFDEGLRARLAPFVRPRLLNWRGIEVGALRPAGPLA
;
A
#
# COMPACT_ATOMS: atom_id res chain seq x y z
N MET A 1 6.74 -6.42 -26.71
CA MET A 1 6.13 -7.77 -26.50
C MET A 1 5.07 -7.66 -25.43
N SER A 2 3.98 -8.45 -25.50
CA SER A 2 2.96 -8.47 -24.44
C SER A 2 3.50 -9.17 -23.18
N ASN A 3 3.12 -8.70 -22.00
CA ASN A 3 3.46 -9.37 -20.75
C ASN A 3 2.95 -10.83 -20.70
N PRO A 4 3.61 -11.74 -19.98
CA PRO A 4 3.18 -13.14 -19.85
C PRO A 4 1.84 -13.24 -19.11
N VAL A 5 1.11 -14.35 -19.29
CA VAL A 5 0.04 -14.76 -18.39
C VAL A 5 0.67 -15.13 -17.04
N VAL A 6 0.16 -14.54 -15.96
CA VAL A 6 0.72 -14.67 -14.61
C VAL A 6 -0.29 -15.23 -13.59
N VAL A 7 -1.59 -15.09 -13.88
CA VAL A 7 -2.67 -15.63 -13.06
C VAL A 7 -3.79 -16.12 -13.96
N GLU A 8 -4.33 -17.28 -13.66
CA GLU A 8 -5.50 -17.85 -14.32
C GLU A 8 -6.66 -18.01 -13.33
N ALA A 9 -7.86 -17.64 -13.76
CA ALA A 9 -9.09 -17.97 -13.06
C ALA A 9 -9.66 -19.27 -13.65
N TRP A 10 -9.72 -20.30 -12.86
CA TRP A 10 -10.26 -21.60 -13.22
C TRP A 10 -11.70 -21.74 -12.76
N ARG A 11 -12.55 -22.32 -13.61
CA ARG A 11 -13.87 -22.80 -13.25
C ARG A 11 -13.96 -24.28 -13.55
N GLY A 12 -14.13 -25.09 -12.50
CA GLY A 12 -14.01 -26.55 -12.63
C GLY A 12 -12.66 -26.92 -13.23
N ARG A 13 -12.66 -27.53 -14.43
CA ARG A 13 -11.45 -28.03 -15.12
C ARG A 13 -10.97 -27.13 -16.27
N ARG A 14 -11.52 -25.92 -16.42
CA ARG A 14 -11.19 -25.02 -17.54
C ARG A 14 -10.72 -23.65 -17.04
N VAL A 15 -9.79 -23.05 -17.77
CA VAL A 15 -9.46 -21.65 -17.62
C VAL A 15 -10.61 -20.81 -18.14
N GLU A 16 -11.21 -20.01 -17.26
CA GLU A 16 -12.32 -19.10 -17.59
C GLU A 16 -11.79 -17.72 -18.02
N SER A 17 -10.73 -17.23 -17.37
CA SER A 17 -10.04 -16.00 -17.72
C SER A 17 -8.56 -16.04 -17.31
N ALA A 18 -7.74 -15.21 -17.95
CA ALA A 18 -6.31 -15.12 -17.70
C ALA A 18 -5.90 -13.66 -17.54
N HIS A 19 -5.04 -13.39 -16.57
CA HIS A 19 -4.45 -12.08 -16.30
C HIS A 19 -3.00 -12.06 -16.74
N ARG A 20 -2.61 -11.03 -17.50
CA ARG A 20 -1.21 -10.77 -17.86
C ARG A 20 -0.63 -9.74 -16.92
N GLY A 21 0.69 -9.72 -16.78
CA GLY A 21 1.34 -8.72 -15.94
C GLY A 21 2.85 -8.84 -15.90
N ALA A 22 3.43 -7.88 -15.19
CA ALA A 22 4.85 -7.79 -14.92
C ALA A 22 5.12 -7.82 -13.41
N GLY A 23 6.30 -8.29 -13.04
CA GLY A 23 6.75 -8.30 -11.66
C GLY A 23 8.26 -8.24 -11.56
N ALA A 24 8.74 -7.54 -10.54
CA ALA A 24 10.15 -7.42 -10.22
C ALA A 24 10.37 -7.74 -8.74
N VAL A 25 11.43 -8.47 -8.46
CA VAL A 25 12.02 -8.66 -7.13
C VAL A 25 13.45 -8.16 -7.20
N ILE A 26 13.76 -7.15 -6.42
CA ILE A 26 15.05 -6.46 -6.41
C ILE A 26 15.60 -6.53 -4.99
N ASP A 27 16.91 -6.72 -4.84
CA ASP A 27 17.56 -6.63 -3.56
C ASP A 27 17.91 -5.17 -3.17
N ALA A 28 18.30 -4.96 -1.93
CA ALA A 28 18.65 -3.63 -1.44
C ALA A 28 19.95 -3.06 -2.05
N GLY A 29 20.72 -3.86 -2.78
CA GLY A 29 21.87 -3.42 -3.59
C GLY A 29 21.50 -3.04 -5.03
N GLY A 30 20.22 -3.24 -5.43
CA GLY A 30 19.72 -2.92 -6.76
C GLY A 30 19.81 -4.07 -7.77
N ALA A 31 20.27 -5.27 -7.37
CA ALA A 31 20.33 -6.41 -8.24
C ALA A 31 18.94 -7.04 -8.45
N VAL A 32 18.65 -7.43 -9.70
CA VAL A 32 17.42 -8.14 -10.04
C VAL A 32 17.54 -9.60 -9.59
N VAL A 33 16.75 -9.99 -8.59
CA VAL A 33 16.69 -11.38 -8.10
C VAL A 33 15.83 -12.24 -9.02
N THR A 34 14.68 -11.72 -9.42
CA THR A 34 13.81 -12.33 -10.44
C THR A 34 12.90 -11.25 -11.05
N ALA A 35 12.56 -11.43 -12.32
CA ALA A 35 11.67 -10.55 -13.02
C ALA A 35 10.90 -11.28 -14.13
N PHE A 36 9.73 -10.76 -14.47
CA PHE A 36 8.94 -11.20 -15.62
C PHE A 36 8.12 -10.04 -16.18
N GLY A 37 7.87 -10.08 -17.47
CA GLY A 37 7.20 -8.99 -18.17
C GLY A 37 8.04 -7.73 -18.27
N ASP A 38 7.41 -6.61 -18.59
CA ASP A 38 8.08 -5.32 -18.78
C ASP A 38 8.18 -4.58 -17.44
N ILE A 39 9.30 -4.74 -16.74
CA ILE A 39 9.57 -4.11 -15.44
C ILE A 39 10.10 -2.69 -15.56
N ASP A 40 10.47 -2.25 -16.76
CA ASP A 40 10.96 -0.89 -17.02
C ASP A 40 9.83 0.07 -17.40
N ARG A 41 8.66 -0.46 -17.73
CA ARG A 41 7.48 0.34 -18.02
C ARG A 41 7.06 1.12 -16.79
N PRO A 42 6.95 2.47 -16.88
CA PRO A 42 6.43 3.28 -15.80
C PRO A 42 4.95 2.96 -15.51
N VAL A 43 4.62 2.84 -14.23
CA VAL A 43 3.26 2.60 -13.74
C VAL A 43 2.92 3.60 -12.64
N TYR A 44 1.67 4.01 -12.53
CA TYR A 44 1.23 4.77 -11.37
C TYR A 44 1.11 3.84 -10.17
N PRO A 45 1.93 4.02 -9.12
CA PRO A 45 1.94 3.10 -7.97
C PRO A 45 0.68 3.24 -7.12
N ARG A 46 -0.02 4.36 -7.24
CA ARG A 46 -1.22 4.66 -6.51
C ARG A 46 -0.99 4.48 -5.01
N SER A 47 -1.92 3.87 -4.31
CA SER A 47 -1.81 3.64 -2.88
C SER A 47 -0.66 2.72 -2.44
N ALA A 48 0.03 2.04 -3.36
CA ALA A 48 1.16 1.17 -2.98
C ALA A 48 2.30 1.94 -2.30
N VAL A 49 2.53 3.21 -2.64
CA VAL A 49 3.64 4.02 -2.09
C VAL A 49 3.28 4.80 -0.82
N LYS A 50 2.12 4.57 -0.21
CA LYS A 50 1.68 5.37 0.96
C LYS A 50 2.64 5.29 2.15
N ALA A 51 3.35 4.18 2.34
CA ALA A 51 4.38 4.08 3.37
C ALA A 51 5.57 5.03 3.09
N LEU A 52 5.93 5.19 1.81
CA LEU A 52 6.97 6.15 1.41
C LEU A 52 6.48 7.59 1.56
N GLN A 53 5.19 7.83 1.32
CA GLN A 53 4.55 9.14 1.52
C GLN A 53 4.48 9.56 3.00
N ALA A 54 4.52 8.59 3.92
CA ALA A 54 4.50 8.85 5.37
C ALA A 54 5.90 9.15 5.95
N LEU A 55 6.98 8.93 5.20
CA LEU A 55 8.35 9.15 5.68
C LEU A 55 8.58 10.57 6.23
N PRO A 56 8.17 11.67 5.54
CA PRO A 56 8.38 13.01 6.05
C PRO A 56 7.74 13.26 7.43
N LEU A 57 6.57 12.69 7.71
CA LEU A 57 5.91 12.78 9.02
C LEU A 57 6.79 12.24 10.16
N ILE A 58 7.57 11.20 9.88
CA ILE A 58 8.38 10.51 10.89
C ILE A 58 9.79 11.12 10.97
N GLU A 59 10.47 11.28 9.82
CA GLU A 59 11.87 11.74 9.79
C GLU A 59 12.05 13.20 10.22
N SER A 60 11.03 14.05 10.06
CA SER A 60 11.02 15.42 10.55
C SER A 60 10.86 15.56 12.07
N GLY A 61 10.53 14.46 12.77
CA GLY A 61 10.20 14.49 14.20
C GLY A 61 8.74 14.91 14.49
N ALA A 62 7.93 15.23 13.49
CA ALA A 62 6.53 15.66 13.67
C ALA A 62 5.70 14.63 14.42
N ALA A 63 5.90 13.34 14.14
CA ALA A 63 5.20 12.26 14.85
C ALA A 63 5.52 12.24 16.36
N ASP A 64 6.76 12.55 16.74
CA ASP A 64 7.18 12.59 18.15
C ASP A 64 6.65 13.86 18.84
N GLN A 65 6.78 15.01 18.21
CA GLN A 65 6.25 16.27 18.68
C GLN A 65 4.76 16.18 18.99
N LEU A 66 4.01 15.52 18.09
CA LEU A 66 2.58 15.31 18.23
C LEU A 66 2.21 14.05 19.01
N ARG A 67 3.19 13.30 19.50
CA ARG A 67 3.00 12.04 20.26
C ARG A 67 2.10 11.04 19.50
N LEU A 68 2.30 10.89 18.18
CA LEU A 68 1.58 9.91 17.39
C LEU A 68 2.03 8.51 17.75
N GLY A 69 1.08 7.66 18.12
CA GLY A 69 1.34 6.24 18.44
C GLY A 69 1.42 5.36 17.19
N ALA A 70 1.66 4.07 17.41
CA ALA A 70 1.80 3.11 16.30
C ALA A 70 0.53 3.01 15.43
N ALA A 71 -0.65 3.10 16.02
CA ALA A 71 -1.91 3.03 15.26
C ALA A 71 -2.08 4.22 14.32
N GLU A 72 -1.77 5.45 14.77
CA GLU A 72 -1.82 6.65 13.94
C GLU A 72 -0.79 6.60 12.81
N ILE A 73 0.43 6.12 13.09
CA ILE A 73 1.49 5.94 12.07
C ILE A 73 1.06 4.90 11.02
N ALA A 74 0.51 3.77 11.45
CA ALA A 74 -0.02 2.76 10.53
C ALA A 74 -1.16 3.33 9.67
N LEU A 75 -2.06 4.12 10.27
CA LEU A 75 -3.15 4.75 9.54
C LEU A 75 -2.66 5.80 8.51
N ALA A 76 -1.56 6.50 8.78
CA ALA A 76 -0.95 7.42 7.82
C ALA A 76 -0.46 6.72 6.54
N CYS A 77 -0.26 5.39 6.56
CA CYS A 77 0.10 4.55 5.41
C CYS A 77 -1.12 3.86 4.76
N ALA A 78 -2.33 4.07 5.27
CA ALA A 78 -3.49 3.23 5.00
C ALA A 78 -4.20 3.51 3.67
N SER A 79 -4.83 2.44 3.16
CA SER A 79 -5.98 2.50 2.26
C SER A 79 -7.14 1.80 2.97
N HIS A 80 -7.63 2.42 4.03
CA HIS A 80 -8.50 1.77 5.00
C HIS A 80 -9.95 1.59 4.53
N SER A 81 -10.63 0.65 5.17
CA SER A 81 -12.02 0.28 4.86
C SER A 81 -13.07 1.25 5.40
N GLY A 82 -12.66 2.29 6.17
CA GLY A 82 -13.61 3.23 6.78
C GLY A 82 -14.32 2.67 8.02
N GLU A 83 -13.72 1.67 8.71
CA GLU A 83 -14.25 1.18 10.00
C GLU A 83 -14.21 2.31 11.06
N GLY A 84 -15.05 2.20 12.07
CA GLY A 84 -15.13 3.20 13.15
C GLY A 84 -13.80 3.53 13.81
N THR A 85 -12.91 2.55 13.94
CA THR A 85 -11.54 2.73 14.46
C THR A 85 -10.68 3.60 13.55
N HIS A 86 -10.76 3.41 12.22
CA HIS A 86 -10.04 4.24 11.26
C HIS A 86 -10.49 5.70 11.32
N VAL A 87 -11.82 5.91 11.31
CA VAL A 87 -12.45 7.25 11.39
C VAL A 87 -12.08 7.95 12.70
N ALA A 88 -12.17 7.23 13.83
CA ALA A 88 -11.82 7.78 15.14
C ALA A 88 -10.33 8.15 15.24
N THR A 89 -9.44 7.31 14.71
CA THR A 89 -8.00 7.56 14.71
C THR A 89 -7.64 8.76 13.82
N ALA A 90 -8.20 8.86 12.61
CA ALA A 90 -7.97 10.02 11.73
C ALA A 90 -8.46 11.32 12.38
N ARG A 91 -9.64 11.30 13.02
CA ARG A 91 -10.19 12.45 13.78
C ARG A 91 -9.26 12.83 14.93
N ALA A 92 -8.74 11.86 15.68
CA ALA A 92 -7.83 12.11 16.79
C ALA A 92 -6.51 12.74 16.32
N MET A 93 -5.95 12.30 15.18
CA MET A 93 -4.76 12.90 14.58
C MET A 93 -5.01 14.38 14.26
N LEU A 94 -6.12 14.73 13.63
CA LEU A 94 -6.46 16.12 13.30
C LEU A 94 -6.63 16.96 14.57
N ALA A 95 -7.28 16.42 15.61
CA ALA A 95 -7.48 17.13 16.88
C ALA A 95 -6.15 17.51 17.57
N ARG A 96 -5.08 16.71 17.40
CA ARG A 96 -3.75 17.00 17.98
C ARG A 96 -3.14 18.30 17.44
N VAL A 97 -3.58 18.74 16.26
CA VAL A 97 -3.11 19.98 15.61
C VAL A 97 -4.22 21.05 15.56
N GLY A 98 -5.27 20.90 16.38
CA GLY A 98 -6.38 21.87 16.46
C GLY A 98 -7.23 21.92 15.20
N ARG A 99 -7.27 20.84 14.40
CA ARG A 99 -8.04 20.75 13.16
C ARG A 99 -9.16 19.70 13.30
N ASN A 100 -10.09 19.73 12.36
CA ASN A 100 -11.20 18.79 12.26
C ASN A 100 -11.32 18.25 10.83
N GLU A 101 -12.36 17.48 10.55
CA GLU A 101 -12.57 16.86 9.23
C GLU A 101 -12.72 17.86 8.08
N GLY A 102 -13.09 19.11 8.33
CA GLY A 102 -13.16 20.18 7.34
C GLY A 102 -11.80 20.54 6.74
N ALA A 103 -10.69 20.19 7.41
CA ALA A 103 -9.34 20.38 6.88
C ALA A 103 -8.91 19.28 5.86
N LEU A 104 -9.68 18.20 5.72
CA LEU A 104 -9.36 17.12 4.79
C LEU A 104 -9.79 17.46 3.36
N GLU A 105 -8.85 17.48 2.43
CA GLU A 105 -9.07 17.77 1.01
C GLU A 105 -9.14 16.51 0.11
N CYS A 106 -9.30 15.32 0.72
CA CYS A 106 -9.37 14.06 -0.03
C CYS A 106 -10.74 13.75 -0.65
N GLY A 107 -11.74 14.57 -0.36
CA GLY A 107 -13.14 14.29 -0.73
C GLY A 107 -13.78 13.19 0.13
N ALA A 108 -15.09 13.03 0.02
CA ALA A 108 -15.87 12.02 0.74
C ALA A 108 -16.25 10.86 -0.19
N HIS A 109 -16.27 9.65 0.34
CA HIS A 109 -16.89 8.48 -0.29
C HIS A 109 -17.41 7.52 0.78
N TRP A 110 -18.29 6.63 0.38
CA TRP A 110 -18.76 5.55 1.26
C TRP A 110 -17.60 4.69 1.72
N PRO A 111 -17.61 4.20 2.97
CA PRO A 111 -16.62 3.22 3.44
C PRO A 111 -16.45 2.07 2.44
N LEU A 112 -15.20 1.69 2.16
CA LEU A 112 -14.92 0.54 1.28
C LEU A 112 -15.26 -0.80 1.94
N GLY A 113 -15.27 -0.83 3.29
CA GLY A 113 -15.74 -1.98 4.05
C GLY A 113 -17.26 -2.07 3.99
N GLU A 114 -17.79 -3.18 3.48
CA GLU A 114 -19.24 -3.39 3.35
C GLU A 114 -19.97 -3.24 4.70
N ARG A 115 -19.38 -3.81 5.77
CA ARG A 115 -19.92 -3.71 7.12
C ARG A 115 -19.98 -2.25 7.60
N ALA A 116 -18.91 -1.49 7.41
CA ALA A 116 -18.83 -0.08 7.80
C ALA A 116 -19.82 0.77 7.00
N SER A 117 -19.89 0.52 5.68
CA SER A 117 -20.83 1.19 4.78
C SER A 117 -22.30 0.94 5.17
N ARG A 118 -22.65 -0.33 5.43
CA ARG A 118 -23.99 -0.70 5.90
C ARG A 118 -24.32 -0.12 7.27
N ALA A 119 -23.34 -0.07 8.19
CA ALA A 119 -23.54 0.51 9.52
C ALA A 119 -23.82 2.02 9.43
N LEU A 120 -23.10 2.74 8.56
CA LEU A 120 -23.31 4.16 8.32
C LEU A 120 -24.71 4.43 7.72
N ALA A 121 -25.08 3.66 6.70
CA ALA A 121 -26.39 3.78 6.05
C ALA A 121 -27.55 3.48 7.01
N ARG A 122 -27.39 2.49 7.90
CA ARG A 122 -28.44 2.10 8.87
C ARG A 122 -28.84 3.23 9.80
N VAL A 123 -27.90 4.11 10.15
CA VAL A 123 -28.18 5.27 11.02
C VAL A 123 -28.56 6.53 10.22
N GLY A 124 -28.77 6.40 8.91
CA GLY A 124 -29.14 7.52 8.04
C GLY A 124 -28.03 8.56 7.86
N ALA A 125 -26.79 8.23 8.22
CA ALA A 125 -25.66 9.15 8.08
C ALA A 125 -25.09 9.12 6.67
N VAL A 126 -24.55 10.24 6.21
CA VAL A 126 -23.82 10.38 4.96
C VAL A 126 -22.33 10.30 5.21
N PRO A 127 -21.52 9.78 4.25
CA PRO A 127 -20.08 9.75 4.41
C PRO A 127 -19.48 11.16 4.41
N SER A 128 -18.47 11.37 5.24
CA SER A 128 -17.60 12.55 5.25
C SER A 128 -16.21 12.21 4.73
N ALA A 129 -15.33 13.21 4.64
CA ALA A 129 -13.93 13.03 4.25
C ALA A 129 -13.16 12.05 5.17
N LEU A 130 -13.57 11.89 6.43
CA LEU A 130 -13.00 10.89 7.35
C LEU A 130 -13.25 9.44 6.90
N HIS A 131 -14.31 9.19 6.12
CA HIS A 131 -14.62 7.85 5.59
C HIS A 131 -13.83 7.53 4.33
N ASN A 132 -13.21 8.52 3.68
CA ASN A 132 -12.31 8.32 2.56
C ASN A 132 -11.15 7.42 2.98
N ASN A 133 -10.84 6.41 2.17
CA ASN A 133 -9.78 5.43 2.44
C ASN A 133 -8.37 6.04 2.57
N CYS A 134 -8.23 7.31 2.20
CA CYS A 134 -6.99 8.07 2.31
C CYS A 134 -6.98 9.04 3.51
N SER A 135 -8.06 9.15 4.30
CA SER A 135 -8.19 10.16 5.35
C SER A 135 -7.05 10.11 6.38
N GLY A 136 -6.57 8.90 6.71
CA GLY A 136 -5.43 8.75 7.61
C GLY A 136 -4.13 9.32 7.05
N LYS A 137 -3.85 9.07 5.76
CA LYS A 137 -2.70 9.68 5.05
C LYS A 137 -2.81 11.21 5.04
N HIS A 138 -4.00 11.73 4.72
CA HIS A 138 -4.25 13.17 4.68
C HIS A 138 -4.14 13.81 6.07
N ALA A 139 -4.63 13.14 7.12
CA ALA A 139 -4.40 13.56 8.51
C ALA A 139 -2.90 13.60 8.84
N GLY A 140 -2.12 12.62 8.34
CA GLY A 140 -0.66 12.61 8.46
C GLY A 140 0.01 13.81 7.78
N PHE A 141 -0.44 14.21 6.58
CA PHE A 141 0.07 15.40 5.87
C PHE A 141 -0.24 16.69 6.62
N ILE A 142 -1.46 16.83 7.15
CA ILE A 142 -1.87 17.98 7.96
C ILE A 142 -1.06 18.04 9.26
N CYS A 143 -0.87 16.90 9.94
CA CYS A 143 -0.01 16.81 11.11
C CYS A 143 1.44 17.22 10.81
N PHE A 144 2.01 16.75 9.69
CA PHE A 144 3.32 17.14 9.25
C PHE A 144 3.41 18.64 8.97
N ALA A 145 2.46 19.20 8.21
CA ALA A 145 2.44 20.64 7.92
C ALA A 145 2.42 21.49 9.20
N CYS A 146 1.45 21.23 10.08
CA CYS A 146 1.30 22.00 11.33
C CYS A 146 2.52 21.88 12.25
N ALA A 147 3.11 20.68 12.36
CA ALA A 147 4.30 20.48 13.20
C ALA A 147 5.55 21.21 12.64
N GLN A 148 5.61 21.42 11.32
CA GLN A 148 6.68 22.16 10.66
C GLN A 148 6.36 23.68 10.54
N GLY A 149 5.26 24.16 11.10
CA GLY A 149 4.85 25.56 11.00
C GLY A 149 4.40 25.97 9.60
N LEU A 150 4.04 25.02 8.74
CA LEU A 150 3.49 25.27 7.41
C LEU A 150 1.96 25.41 7.50
N ASP A 151 1.40 26.27 6.63
CA ASP A 151 -0.05 26.33 6.46
C ASP A 151 -0.52 25.02 5.80
N PRO A 152 -1.45 24.27 6.40
CA PRO A 152 -1.97 23.04 5.80
C PRO A 152 -3.00 23.30 4.69
N GLU A 153 -3.50 24.52 4.46
CA GLU A 153 -4.46 24.78 3.39
C GLU A 153 -3.83 24.52 2.02
N GLY A 154 -4.55 23.80 1.14
CA GLY A 154 -4.08 23.46 -0.19
C GLY A 154 -2.94 22.41 -0.21
N TYR A 155 -2.74 21.66 0.88
CA TYR A 155 -1.65 20.67 0.99
C TYR A 155 -1.69 19.57 -0.08
N VAL A 156 -2.75 19.47 -0.85
CA VAL A 156 -2.86 18.53 -1.98
C VAL A 156 -2.21 19.06 -3.26
N ALA A 157 -1.92 20.35 -3.35
CA ALA A 157 -1.33 20.95 -4.54
C ALA A 157 0.12 20.47 -4.75
N PRO A 158 0.55 20.21 -6.00
CA PRO A 158 1.88 19.66 -6.28
C PRO A 158 3.04 20.53 -5.82
N ASP A 159 2.86 21.85 -5.82
CA ASP A 159 3.84 22.85 -5.42
C ASP A 159 3.79 23.18 -3.92
N HIS A 160 2.81 22.64 -3.21
CA HIS A 160 2.76 22.81 -1.75
C HIS A 160 3.97 22.14 -1.08
N PRO A 161 4.58 22.76 -0.03
CA PRO A 161 5.76 22.19 0.63
C PRO A 161 5.59 20.75 1.07
N VAL A 162 4.43 20.36 1.59
CA VAL A 162 4.11 18.96 1.97
C VAL A 162 4.30 18.01 0.79
N GLN A 163 3.75 18.32 -0.39
CA GLN A 163 3.84 17.42 -1.56
C GLN A 163 5.23 17.41 -2.17
N ARG A 164 5.99 18.51 -2.07
CA ARG A 164 7.40 18.52 -2.47
C ARG A 164 8.24 17.58 -1.60
N GLU A 165 8.05 17.62 -0.27
CA GLU A 165 8.76 16.69 0.63
C GLU A 165 8.36 15.25 0.39
N VAL A 166 7.06 14.98 0.15
CA VAL A 166 6.56 13.65 -0.20
C VAL A 166 7.18 13.16 -1.51
N ALA A 167 7.21 13.99 -2.56
CA ALA A 167 7.84 13.63 -3.83
C ALA A 167 9.34 13.38 -3.67
N SER A 168 10.04 14.24 -2.92
CA SER A 168 11.45 14.08 -2.59
C SER A 168 11.72 12.75 -1.87
N ALA A 169 10.88 12.38 -0.90
CA ALA A 169 11.03 11.11 -0.19
C ALA A 169 10.84 9.89 -1.12
N ILE A 170 9.82 9.92 -1.99
CA ILE A 170 9.58 8.86 -2.97
C ILE A 170 10.75 8.77 -3.95
N ALA A 171 11.17 9.90 -4.56
CA ALA A 171 12.28 9.95 -5.50
C ALA A 171 13.57 9.39 -4.90
N ASN A 172 13.91 9.81 -3.69
CA ASN A 172 15.10 9.33 -2.98
C ASN A 172 15.06 7.83 -2.72
N VAL A 173 13.92 7.30 -2.25
CA VAL A 173 13.81 5.88 -1.90
C VAL A 173 13.80 4.99 -3.14
N THR A 174 13.13 5.41 -4.21
CA THR A 174 13.00 4.63 -5.46
C THR A 174 14.12 4.91 -6.46
N GLU A 175 14.88 6.00 -6.29
CA GLU A 175 15.85 6.55 -7.26
C GLU A 175 15.21 6.84 -8.63
N ALA A 176 13.88 7.04 -8.67
CA ALA A 176 13.17 7.42 -9.87
C ALA A 176 13.09 8.94 -10.03
N GLY A 177 13.27 9.43 -11.25
CA GLY A 177 12.96 10.81 -11.59
C GLY A 177 11.46 11.06 -11.50
N LEU A 178 11.06 12.05 -10.72
CA LEU A 178 9.67 12.48 -10.59
C LEU A 178 9.54 13.91 -11.12
N ASP A 179 8.88 14.06 -12.22
CA ASP A 179 8.72 15.34 -12.93
C ASP A 179 7.27 15.60 -13.35
N ASN A 180 7.05 16.67 -14.10
CA ASN A 180 5.71 17.02 -14.55
C ASN A 180 5.17 16.08 -15.63
N GLU A 181 6.04 15.41 -16.41
CA GLU A 181 5.62 14.49 -17.47
C GLU A 181 5.11 13.17 -16.89
N THR A 182 5.71 12.76 -15.77
CA THR A 182 5.31 11.54 -15.07
C THR A 182 4.16 11.76 -14.10
N ARG A 183 3.80 13.04 -13.83
CA ARG A 183 2.80 13.42 -12.82
C ARG A 183 1.37 13.28 -13.31
N ALA A 184 0.50 12.75 -12.44
CA ALA A 184 -0.95 12.79 -12.55
C ALA A 184 -1.57 13.15 -11.19
N ILE A 185 -2.90 13.20 -11.12
CA ILE A 185 -3.66 13.48 -9.89
C ILE A 185 -4.33 12.19 -9.44
N GLU A 186 -4.17 11.87 -8.15
CA GLU A 186 -4.85 10.75 -7.47
C GLU A 186 -6.34 11.04 -7.25
N GLY A 187 -7.13 9.98 -7.07
CA GLY A 187 -8.54 10.09 -6.68
C GLY A 187 -8.79 10.81 -5.34
N CYS A 188 -7.75 11.01 -4.53
CA CYS A 188 -7.76 11.78 -3.29
C CYS A 188 -7.11 13.17 -3.45
N SER A 189 -6.95 13.65 -4.67
CA SER A 189 -6.49 15.00 -5.05
C SER A 189 -4.99 15.26 -4.96
N ILE A 190 -4.17 14.38 -4.38
CA ILE A 190 -2.72 14.59 -4.31
C ILE A 190 -2.02 14.21 -5.63
N PRO A 191 -0.76 14.66 -5.87
CA PRO A 191 0.05 14.17 -6.97
C PRO A 191 0.37 12.69 -6.86
N THR A 192 0.45 12.02 -8.00
CA THR A 192 1.03 10.69 -8.19
C THR A 192 1.96 10.71 -9.39
N TYR A 193 2.96 9.86 -9.41
CA TYR A 193 3.98 9.86 -10.45
C TYR A 193 4.11 8.46 -11.03
N ALA A 194 4.26 8.36 -12.36
CA ALA A 194 4.57 7.11 -13.02
C ALA A 194 6.02 6.72 -12.73
N ILE A 195 6.22 5.53 -12.16
CA ILE A 195 7.51 5.02 -11.71
C ILE A 195 7.74 3.65 -12.34
N PRO A 196 8.93 3.36 -12.90
CA PRO A 196 9.26 2.01 -13.38
C PRO A 196 9.04 0.95 -12.31
N LEU A 197 8.50 -0.20 -12.69
CA LEU A 197 8.16 -1.25 -11.74
C LEU A 197 9.40 -1.74 -10.98
N ARG A 198 10.56 -1.82 -11.67
CA ARG A 198 11.84 -2.15 -11.02
C ARG A 198 12.22 -1.13 -9.95
N ALA A 199 12.02 0.16 -10.19
CA ALA A 199 12.35 1.21 -9.23
C ALA A 199 11.43 1.15 -8.00
N LEU A 200 10.15 0.79 -8.18
CA LEU A 200 9.25 0.52 -7.06
C LEU A 200 9.76 -0.66 -6.22
N ALA A 201 10.12 -1.78 -6.85
CA ALA A 201 10.65 -2.94 -6.14
C ALA A 201 11.94 -2.58 -5.39
N TYR A 202 12.87 -1.88 -6.04
CA TYR A 202 14.10 -1.40 -5.40
C TYR A 202 13.81 -0.50 -4.20
N GLY A 203 12.91 0.48 -4.36
CA GLY A 203 12.50 1.35 -3.27
C GLY A 203 11.93 0.58 -2.07
N PHE A 204 11.16 -0.48 -2.32
CA PHE A 204 10.65 -1.34 -1.25
C PHE A 204 11.71 -2.22 -0.62
N ALA A 205 12.77 -2.63 -1.34
CA ALA A 205 13.94 -3.31 -0.77
C ALA A 205 14.67 -2.38 0.21
N ARG A 206 14.96 -1.14 -0.21
CA ARG A 206 15.60 -0.11 0.63
C ARG A 206 14.72 0.27 1.83
N PHE A 207 13.43 0.48 1.63
CA PHE A 207 12.46 0.71 2.71
C PHE A 207 12.42 -0.47 3.68
N GLY A 208 12.52 -1.69 3.18
CA GLY A 208 12.56 -2.93 3.96
C GLY A 208 13.82 -3.05 4.82
N ALA A 209 14.98 -2.93 4.20
CA ALA A 209 16.28 -3.17 4.84
C ALA A 209 16.86 -1.92 5.53
N GLY A 210 16.45 -0.71 5.12
CA GLY A 210 17.09 0.55 5.52
C GLY A 210 18.42 0.80 4.82
N GLN A 211 18.89 -0.13 3.98
CA GLN A 211 20.16 -0.03 3.27
C GLN A 211 20.10 1.06 2.18
N GLY A 212 21.18 1.83 2.03
CA GLY A 212 21.28 2.90 1.06
C GLY A 212 20.39 4.12 1.34
N LEU A 213 19.72 4.15 2.48
CA LEU A 213 18.96 5.30 2.96
C LEU A 213 19.80 6.12 3.96
N GLU A 214 19.59 7.43 3.97
CA GLU A 214 20.11 8.29 5.03
C GLU A 214 19.63 7.79 6.41
N PRO A 215 20.46 7.90 7.48
CA PRO A 215 20.14 7.31 8.77
C PRO A 215 18.79 7.72 9.36
N ALA A 216 18.35 8.96 9.16
CA ALA A 216 17.05 9.43 9.63
C ALA A 216 15.91 8.74 8.87
N ARG A 217 16.03 8.59 7.55
CA ARG A 217 15.06 7.93 6.69
C ARG A 217 14.99 6.43 6.95
N ALA A 218 16.12 5.77 7.17
CA ALA A 218 16.20 4.37 7.54
C ALA A 218 15.46 4.10 8.87
N ARG A 219 15.66 4.97 9.89
CA ARG A 219 14.93 4.89 11.17
C ARG A 219 13.43 5.12 10.98
N ALA A 220 13.05 6.10 10.15
CA ALA A 220 11.65 6.37 9.83
C ALA A 220 10.99 5.16 9.16
N ALA A 221 11.63 4.56 8.17
CA ALA A 221 11.17 3.34 7.51
C ALA A 221 10.99 2.17 8.49
N ALA A 222 11.96 1.94 9.37
CA ALA A 222 11.88 0.92 10.41
C ALA A 222 10.69 1.16 11.37
N ARG A 223 10.48 2.42 11.80
CA ARG A 223 9.37 2.80 12.68
C ARG A 223 8.01 2.60 12.02
N ILE A 224 7.87 2.95 10.73
CA ILE A 224 6.64 2.71 9.96
C ILE A 224 6.36 1.21 9.88
N ARG A 225 7.36 0.38 9.52
CA ARG A 225 7.17 -1.07 9.45
C ARG A 225 6.75 -1.66 10.79
N ALA A 226 7.40 -1.26 11.88
CA ALA A 226 7.06 -1.70 13.23
C ALA A 226 5.62 -1.29 13.62
N ALA A 227 5.24 -0.06 13.32
CA ALA A 227 3.89 0.45 13.58
C ALA A 227 2.82 -0.34 12.84
N VAL A 228 3.06 -0.64 11.55
CA VAL A 228 2.15 -1.41 10.71
C VAL A 228 2.09 -2.87 11.14
N ALA A 229 3.22 -3.50 11.46
CA ALA A 229 3.26 -4.88 11.95
C ALA A 229 2.51 -5.06 13.28
N ALA A 230 2.56 -4.04 14.15
CA ALA A 230 1.81 -4.03 15.40
C ALA A 230 0.31 -3.71 15.22
N ASN A 231 -0.07 -3.06 14.12
CA ASN A 231 -1.44 -2.62 13.84
C ASN A 231 -1.87 -2.92 12.39
N PRO A 232 -1.82 -4.18 11.93
CA PRO A 232 -2.08 -4.51 10.53
C PRO A 232 -3.51 -4.17 10.09
N ALA A 233 -4.49 -4.20 11.01
CA ALA A 233 -5.86 -3.79 10.70
C ALA A 233 -5.99 -2.32 10.33
N MET A 234 -5.07 -1.45 10.78
CA MET A 234 -5.11 -0.02 10.48
C MET A 234 -4.71 0.29 9.03
N ILE A 235 -3.95 -0.60 8.36
CA ILE A 235 -3.48 -0.37 6.99
C ILE A 235 -4.58 -0.52 5.92
N ALA A 236 -5.54 -1.42 6.16
CA ALA A 236 -6.60 -1.73 5.19
C ALA A 236 -7.96 -2.04 5.85
N GLY A 237 -7.97 -2.82 6.94
CA GLY A 237 -9.16 -3.25 7.66
C GLY A 237 -9.38 -4.77 7.60
N PRO A 238 -10.31 -5.27 8.40
CA PRO A 238 -10.58 -6.71 8.52
C PRO A 238 -10.91 -7.36 7.17
N GLY A 239 -10.39 -8.56 6.94
CA GLY A 239 -10.64 -9.34 5.73
C GLY A 239 -9.94 -8.82 4.47
N ARG A 240 -9.18 -7.73 4.57
CA ARG A 240 -8.41 -7.19 3.43
C ARG A 240 -7.06 -7.90 3.35
N PHE A 241 -6.61 -8.16 2.12
CA PHE A 241 -5.36 -8.88 1.84
C PHE A 241 -4.17 -8.35 2.65
N ASP A 242 -3.92 -7.03 2.63
CA ASP A 242 -2.79 -6.42 3.36
C ASP A 242 -2.86 -6.74 4.85
N THR A 243 -4.06 -6.60 5.46
CA THR A 243 -4.27 -6.90 6.88
C THR A 243 -4.01 -8.36 7.21
N GLU A 244 -4.62 -9.27 6.43
CA GLU A 244 -4.54 -10.71 6.71
C GLU A 244 -3.11 -11.24 6.52
N VAL A 245 -2.45 -10.88 5.40
CA VAL A 245 -1.09 -11.33 5.12
C VAL A 245 -0.09 -10.79 6.14
N MET A 246 -0.18 -9.51 6.53
CA MET A 246 0.70 -8.95 7.55
C MET A 246 0.38 -9.46 8.97
N THR A 247 -0.86 -9.86 9.25
CA THR A 247 -1.20 -10.57 10.48
C THR A 247 -0.56 -11.96 10.53
N ILE A 248 -0.45 -12.64 9.37
CA ILE A 248 0.19 -13.95 9.27
C ILE A 248 1.71 -13.85 9.42
N LEU A 249 2.33 -12.91 8.70
CA LEU A 249 3.79 -12.81 8.56
C LEU A 249 4.44 -11.92 9.63
N GLY A 250 3.67 -11.03 10.28
CA GLY A 250 4.20 -10.07 11.24
C GLY A 250 5.28 -9.17 10.63
N PRO A 251 6.41 -8.97 11.33
CA PRO A 251 7.49 -8.10 10.85
C PRO A 251 8.29 -8.66 9.67
N ARG A 252 8.10 -9.94 9.31
CA ARG A 252 8.81 -10.58 8.20
C ARG A 252 8.44 -10.05 6.83
N ALA A 253 7.22 -9.46 6.70
CA ALA A 253 6.81 -8.85 5.45
C ALA A 253 6.03 -7.57 5.69
N PHE A 254 6.28 -6.57 4.85
CA PHE A 254 5.42 -5.40 4.69
C PHE A 254 4.74 -5.50 3.34
N THR A 255 3.41 -5.31 3.28
CA THR A 255 2.65 -5.35 2.04
C THR A 255 1.81 -4.08 1.88
N LYS A 256 1.66 -3.61 0.65
CA LYS A 256 0.78 -2.48 0.35
C LYS A 256 0.15 -2.58 -1.03
N SER A 257 -1.15 -2.71 -1.05
CA SER A 257 -1.94 -2.66 -2.29
C SER A 257 -2.03 -1.26 -2.86
N GLY A 258 -1.97 -1.17 -4.19
CA GLY A 258 -2.36 -0.01 -4.99
C GLY A 258 -3.66 -0.27 -5.75
N ALA A 259 -4.20 0.77 -6.38
CA ALA A 259 -5.28 0.62 -7.36
C ALA A 259 -4.73 0.09 -8.69
N GLU A 260 -5.63 -0.30 -9.61
CA GLU A 260 -5.27 -0.71 -10.97
C GLU A 260 -4.26 -1.85 -11.04
N GLY A 261 -4.38 -2.83 -10.13
CA GLY A 261 -3.55 -4.03 -10.14
C GLY A 261 -2.08 -3.81 -9.82
N VAL A 262 -1.71 -2.74 -9.13
CA VAL A 262 -0.36 -2.54 -8.58
C VAL A 262 -0.31 -3.05 -7.15
N PHE A 263 0.79 -3.71 -6.81
CA PHE A 263 1.04 -4.16 -5.45
C PHE A 263 2.54 -4.14 -5.16
N CYS A 264 2.93 -3.66 -3.98
CA CYS A 264 4.32 -3.66 -3.52
C CYS A 264 4.46 -4.40 -2.19
N ALA A 265 5.62 -5.00 -1.96
CA ALA A 265 5.97 -5.63 -0.69
C ALA A 265 7.47 -5.49 -0.40
N ALA A 266 7.82 -5.66 0.87
CA ALA A 266 9.20 -5.79 1.32
C ALA A 266 9.33 -7.05 2.19
N LEU A 267 10.47 -7.73 2.07
CA LEU A 267 10.93 -8.79 2.97
C LEU A 267 12.18 -8.26 3.69
N PRO A 268 12.02 -7.59 4.85
CA PRO A 268 13.09 -6.81 5.48
C PRO A 268 14.32 -7.63 5.83
N GLU A 269 14.14 -8.85 6.38
CA GLU A 269 15.23 -9.73 6.80
C GLU A 269 16.06 -10.25 5.62
N LEU A 270 15.44 -10.32 4.42
CA LEU A 270 16.10 -10.76 3.20
C LEU A 270 16.62 -9.61 2.35
N GLY A 271 16.32 -8.36 2.73
CA GLY A 271 16.67 -7.18 1.94
C GLY A 271 15.99 -7.15 0.57
N LEU A 272 14.82 -7.79 0.42
CA LEU A 272 14.12 -7.87 -0.86
C LEU A 272 12.92 -6.93 -0.92
N GLY A 273 12.74 -6.30 -2.07
CA GLY A 273 11.54 -5.54 -2.41
C GLY A 273 10.88 -6.14 -3.65
N LEU A 274 9.56 -6.15 -3.63
CA LEU A 274 8.71 -6.75 -4.65
C LEU A 274 7.74 -5.69 -5.18
N ALA A 275 7.54 -5.68 -6.49
CA ALA A 275 6.50 -4.90 -7.13
C ALA A 275 5.88 -5.68 -8.28
N VAL A 276 4.55 -5.65 -8.37
CA VAL A 276 3.81 -6.32 -9.45
C VAL A 276 2.78 -5.38 -10.05
N LYS A 277 2.47 -5.60 -11.33
CA LYS A 277 1.42 -4.90 -12.09
C LYS A 277 0.64 -5.91 -12.91
N ALA A 278 -0.66 -6.03 -12.67
CA ALA A 278 -1.58 -6.69 -13.57
C ALA A 278 -1.99 -5.72 -14.69
N ASP A 279 -1.88 -6.13 -15.95
CA ASP A 279 -2.11 -5.25 -17.11
C ASP A 279 -3.55 -4.73 -17.19
N ASP A 280 -4.50 -5.59 -16.83
CA ASP A 280 -5.94 -5.30 -16.82
C ASP A 280 -6.43 -4.56 -15.57
N GLY A 281 -5.52 -4.23 -14.64
CA GLY A 281 -5.87 -3.54 -13.41
C GLY A 281 -6.52 -4.42 -12.34
N ALA A 282 -6.65 -5.73 -12.56
CA ALA A 282 -7.34 -6.62 -11.64
C ALA A 282 -6.60 -6.78 -10.29
N GLY A 283 -7.19 -6.24 -9.22
CA GLY A 283 -6.63 -6.36 -7.87
C GLY A 283 -6.46 -7.82 -7.42
N ARG A 284 -7.39 -8.71 -7.79
CA ARG A 284 -7.30 -10.15 -7.48
C ARG A 284 -6.06 -10.80 -8.10
N ALA A 285 -5.67 -10.37 -9.31
CA ALA A 285 -4.47 -10.88 -9.96
C ALA A 285 -3.22 -10.39 -9.24
N ALA A 286 -3.12 -9.09 -8.93
CA ALA A 286 -1.98 -8.52 -8.21
C ALA A 286 -1.80 -9.15 -6.81
N GLN A 287 -2.89 -9.42 -6.09
CA GLN A 287 -2.86 -10.13 -4.81
C GLN A 287 -2.30 -11.56 -4.95
N THR A 288 -2.77 -12.31 -5.96
CA THR A 288 -2.26 -13.66 -6.24
C THR A 288 -0.79 -13.63 -6.64
N MET A 289 -0.37 -12.67 -7.48
CA MET A 289 1.03 -12.50 -7.88
C MET A 289 1.94 -12.24 -6.69
N ILE A 290 1.57 -11.29 -5.83
CA ILE A 290 2.39 -10.94 -4.66
C ILE A 290 2.43 -12.08 -3.64
N ALA A 291 1.31 -12.78 -3.41
CA ALA A 291 1.25 -13.94 -2.53
C ALA A 291 2.16 -15.07 -3.01
N ALA A 292 2.15 -15.36 -4.32
CA ALA A 292 3.02 -16.37 -4.93
C ALA A 292 4.52 -16.03 -4.79
N LEU A 293 4.87 -14.76 -4.99
CA LEU A 293 6.25 -14.30 -4.79
C LEU A 293 6.67 -14.37 -3.32
N LEU A 294 5.80 -13.96 -2.38
CA LEU A 294 6.06 -14.08 -0.95
C LEU A 294 6.26 -15.54 -0.52
N ASP A 295 5.38 -16.44 -0.96
CA ASP A 295 5.49 -17.88 -0.65
C ASP A 295 6.78 -18.50 -1.20
N ARG A 296 7.18 -18.12 -2.42
CA ARG A 296 8.39 -18.64 -3.06
C ARG A 296 9.68 -18.12 -2.44
N LEU A 297 9.73 -16.84 -2.08
CA LEU A 297 10.97 -16.13 -1.76
C LEU A 297 11.13 -15.82 -0.27
N GLY A 298 10.04 -15.88 0.52
CA GLY A 298 10.05 -15.44 1.92
C GLY A 298 10.80 -16.35 2.89
N GLY A 299 11.26 -17.52 2.46
CA GLY A 299 11.96 -18.48 3.34
C GLY A 299 11.10 -18.96 4.52
N PHE A 300 9.77 -18.95 4.36
CA PHE A 300 8.82 -19.27 5.41
C PHE A 300 8.75 -20.77 5.69
N ASP A 301 8.58 -21.14 6.95
CA ASP A 301 8.31 -22.52 7.36
C ASP A 301 6.96 -23.03 6.80
N GLU A 302 6.75 -24.36 6.92
CA GLU A 302 5.55 -25.02 6.41
C GLU A 302 4.26 -24.46 7.04
N GLY A 303 4.28 -24.10 8.33
CA GLY A 303 3.13 -23.55 9.03
C GLY A 303 2.71 -22.19 8.47
N LEU A 304 3.65 -21.29 8.21
CA LEU A 304 3.39 -20.00 7.58
C LEU A 304 2.94 -20.15 6.13
N ARG A 305 3.58 -21.03 5.36
CA ARG A 305 3.20 -21.34 3.99
C ARG A 305 1.77 -21.89 3.89
N ALA A 306 1.39 -22.79 4.80
CA ALA A 306 0.02 -23.30 4.87
C ALA A 306 -1.00 -22.18 5.14
N ARG A 307 -0.67 -21.20 6.00
CA ARG A 307 -1.52 -20.03 6.25
C ARG A 307 -1.59 -19.06 5.06
N LEU A 308 -0.52 -18.95 4.25
CA LEU A 308 -0.49 -18.14 3.04
C LEU A 308 -1.18 -18.80 1.84
N ALA A 309 -1.28 -20.11 1.81
CA ALA A 309 -1.82 -20.87 0.67
C ALA A 309 -3.19 -20.38 0.17
N PRO A 310 -4.15 -19.94 1.02
CA PRO A 310 -5.41 -19.37 0.56
C PRO A 310 -5.28 -18.06 -0.23
N PHE A 311 -4.18 -17.33 -0.06
CA PHE A 311 -3.87 -16.10 -0.80
C PHE A 311 -3.09 -16.37 -2.09
N VAL A 312 -2.31 -17.45 -2.12
CA VAL A 312 -1.61 -17.93 -3.34
C VAL A 312 -2.59 -18.57 -4.32
N ARG A 313 -3.58 -19.31 -3.81
CA ARG A 313 -4.62 -19.98 -4.61
C ARG A 313 -6.00 -19.69 -4.04
N PRO A 314 -6.50 -18.45 -4.19
CA PRO A 314 -7.82 -18.07 -3.69
C PRO A 314 -8.94 -18.91 -4.32
N ARG A 315 -9.76 -19.53 -3.48
CA ARG A 315 -10.95 -20.26 -3.93
C ARG A 315 -12.03 -19.30 -4.42
N LEU A 316 -12.71 -19.66 -5.48
CA LEU A 316 -13.90 -18.96 -5.96
C LEU A 316 -15.13 -19.70 -5.45
N LEU A 317 -15.90 -19.03 -4.62
CA LEU A 317 -17.11 -19.59 -3.99
C LEU A 317 -18.35 -18.97 -4.63
N ASN A 318 -19.40 -19.79 -4.80
CA ASN A 318 -20.72 -19.26 -5.15
C ASN A 318 -21.46 -18.74 -3.90
N TRP A 319 -22.64 -18.19 -4.08
CA TRP A 319 -23.47 -17.64 -2.99
C TRP A 319 -23.89 -18.66 -1.93
N ARG A 320 -23.77 -19.97 -2.21
CA ARG A 320 -24.01 -21.05 -1.25
C ARG A 320 -22.72 -21.50 -0.55
N GLY A 321 -21.57 -20.85 -0.82
CA GLY A 321 -20.28 -21.26 -0.26
C GLY A 321 -19.66 -22.49 -0.94
N ILE A 322 -20.20 -22.96 -2.07
CA ILE A 322 -19.66 -24.10 -2.82
C ILE A 322 -18.46 -23.59 -3.65
N GLU A 323 -17.33 -24.29 -3.59
CA GLU A 323 -16.18 -24.01 -4.44
C GLU A 323 -16.52 -24.33 -5.90
N VAL A 324 -16.42 -23.31 -6.75
CA VAL A 324 -16.70 -23.41 -8.19
C VAL A 324 -15.42 -23.25 -9.03
N GLY A 325 -14.32 -22.87 -8.41
CA GLY A 325 -13.02 -22.67 -9.06
C GLY A 325 -12.00 -22.04 -8.13
N ALA A 326 -10.90 -21.61 -8.70
CA ALA A 326 -9.82 -20.93 -7.97
C ALA A 326 -9.02 -20.01 -8.90
N LEU A 327 -8.37 -18.99 -8.31
CA LEU A 327 -7.25 -18.32 -8.97
C LEU A 327 -6.00 -19.18 -8.79
N ARG A 328 -5.15 -19.22 -9.82
CA ARG A 328 -3.89 -19.95 -9.79
C ARG A 328 -2.77 -19.11 -10.38
N PRO A 329 -1.61 -19.04 -9.72
CA PRO A 329 -0.40 -18.56 -10.36
C PRO A 329 -0.13 -19.36 -11.65
N ALA A 330 0.35 -18.68 -12.70
CA ALA A 330 0.59 -19.26 -14.01
C ALA A 330 1.89 -18.72 -14.62
N GLY A 331 2.39 -19.38 -15.67
CA GLY A 331 3.60 -18.97 -16.36
C GLY A 331 4.80 -18.84 -15.41
N PRO A 332 5.45 -17.66 -15.33
CA PRO A 332 6.63 -17.48 -14.49
C PRO A 332 6.34 -17.61 -12.97
N LEU A 333 5.07 -17.62 -12.57
CA LEU A 333 4.66 -17.77 -11.17
C LEU A 333 4.14 -19.19 -10.83
N ALA A 334 4.03 -20.09 -11.82
CA ALA A 334 3.58 -21.48 -11.62
C ALA A 334 4.52 -22.30 -10.74
#